data_014172e7ef3cb791b8488c5731a989fa
#
_entry.id   014172e7ef3cb791b8488c5731a989fa
#
_cell.length_a   1.000
_cell.length_b   1.000
_cell.length_c   1.000
_cell.angle_alpha   90.00
_cell.angle_beta   90.00
_cell.angle_gamma   90.00
#
_symmetry.space_group_name_H-M   'P 1'
#
loop_
_entity.id
_entity.type
_entity.pdbx_description
1 polymer ?
#
loop_
_entity_poly.entity_id
_entity_poly.type
_entity_poly.pdbx_seq_one_letter_code
_entity_poly.pdbx_strand_id
1 'polypeptide(L)'
;LMSNDEQVPLSREVRIVDEYYSIYHVRFGERVRMEWRFSDSLDLTETMVPSFILQPVVENAFKHGICPKEEGGGVRIRVNPLREKHLLCIRVVDNGVGIQPEQLQQLRGALSQPGERWEHIGIYNVAARLRLLDRNSRLVIRSHPGRGTAVVLYLPLVENEEEFEE
;
A
#
# COMPACT_ATOMS: atom_id res chain seq x y z
N LEU A 1 -4.43 19.78 14.15
CA LEU A 1 -3.49 20.03 13.04
C LEU A 1 -3.85 19.06 11.92
N MET A 2 -4.50 19.56 10.89
CA MET A 2 -4.75 18.79 9.68
C MET A 2 -3.41 18.41 9.06
N SER A 3 -3.26 17.14 8.68
CA SER A 3 -2.14 16.70 7.86
C SER A 3 -2.14 17.52 6.56
N ASN A 4 -1.04 18.20 6.28
CA ASN A 4 -0.82 18.92 5.04
C ASN A 4 -0.43 18.01 3.88
N ASP A 5 -0.81 16.74 3.94
CA ASP A 5 -0.54 15.80 2.86
C ASP A 5 -1.30 16.24 1.59
N GLU A 6 -0.55 16.45 0.54
CA GLU A 6 -1.11 16.73 -0.77
C GLU A 6 -1.97 15.55 -1.22
N GLN A 7 -3.21 15.84 -1.61
CA GLN A 7 -4.10 14.86 -2.22
C GLN A 7 -3.87 14.85 -3.73
N VAL A 8 -3.70 13.64 -4.27
CA VAL A 8 -3.46 13.43 -5.70
C VAL A 8 -4.42 12.37 -6.24
N PRO A 9 -4.69 12.38 -7.56
CA PRO A 9 -5.47 11.29 -8.15
C PRO A 9 -4.81 9.93 -7.94
N LEU A 10 -5.62 8.91 -7.65
CA LEU A 10 -5.14 7.54 -7.52
C LEU A 10 -4.39 7.07 -8.78
N SER A 11 -4.82 7.52 -9.96
CA SER A 11 -4.15 7.25 -11.24
C SER A 11 -2.67 7.67 -11.24
N ARG A 12 -2.32 8.75 -10.54
CA ARG A 12 -0.92 9.18 -10.38
C ARG A 12 -0.11 8.21 -9.54
N GLU A 13 -0.68 7.73 -8.44
CA GLU A 13 -0.04 6.73 -7.58
C GLU A 13 0.15 5.40 -8.31
N VAL A 14 -0.82 4.98 -9.09
CA VAL A 14 -0.73 3.78 -9.93
C VAL A 14 0.42 3.90 -10.92
N ARG A 15 0.55 5.03 -11.60
CA ARG A 15 1.64 5.28 -12.54
C ARG A 15 3.01 5.24 -11.86
N ILE A 16 3.16 5.86 -10.69
CA ILE A 16 4.41 5.86 -9.93
C ILE A 16 4.80 4.43 -9.54
N VAL A 17 3.84 3.63 -9.09
CA VAL A 17 4.07 2.22 -8.73
C VAL A 17 4.44 1.39 -9.97
N ASP A 18 3.79 1.60 -11.10
CA ASP A 18 4.12 0.90 -12.36
C ASP A 18 5.53 1.24 -12.85
N GLU A 19 5.95 2.49 -12.76
CA GLU A 19 7.31 2.92 -13.09
C GLU A 19 8.34 2.25 -12.15
N TYR A 20 8.03 2.20 -10.86
CA TYR A 20 8.86 1.51 -9.87
C TYR A 20 8.98 0.01 -10.17
N TYR A 21 7.87 -0.66 -10.45
CA TYR A 21 7.86 -2.06 -10.84
C TYR A 21 8.70 -2.32 -12.10
N SER A 22 8.64 -1.43 -13.08
CA SER A 22 9.42 -1.57 -14.32
C SER A 22 10.92 -1.69 -14.06
N ILE A 23 11.45 -0.99 -13.05
CA ILE A 23 12.86 -1.09 -12.66
C ILE A 23 13.17 -2.51 -12.14
N TYR A 24 12.32 -3.08 -11.31
CA TYR A 24 12.46 -4.45 -10.83
C TYR A 24 12.33 -5.48 -11.96
N HIS A 25 11.39 -5.27 -12.86
CA HIS A 25 11.19 -6.17 -13.99
C HIS A 25 12.39 -6.19 -14.95
N VAL A 26 13.02 -5.05 -15.19
CA VAL A 26 14.27 -4.98 -15.97
C VAL A 26 15.39 -5.78 -15.31
N ARG A 27 15.49 -5.69 -13.98
CA ARG A 27 16.56 -6.34 -13.23
C ARG A 27 16.33 -7.85 -13.02
N PHE A 28 15.11 -8.25 -12.73
CA PHE A 28 14.76 -9.61 -12.32
C PHE A 28 13.95 -10.39 -13.36
N GLY A 29 13.48 -9.72 -14.44
CA GLY A 29 12.68 -10.34 -15.50
C GLY A 29 11.37 -10.93 -14.96
N GLU A 30 11.00 -12.08 -15.53
CA GLU A 30 9.77 -12.81 -15.17
C GLU A 30 9.76 -13.39 -13.75
N ARG A 31 10.85 -13.26 -13.03
CA ARG A 31 10.95 -13.64 -11.62
C ARG A 31 10.10 -12.78 -10.71
N VAL A 32 9.83 -11.54 -11.11
CA VAL A 32 8.96 -10.61 -10.39
C VAL A 32 7.76 -10.26 -11.25
N ARG A 33 6.58 -10.30 -10.64
CA ARG A 33 5.31 -10.00 -11.30
C ARG A 33 4.51 -9.05 -10.44
N MET A 34 3.66 -8.25 -11.08
CA MET A 34 2.73 -7.36 -10.40
C MET A 34 1.40 -7.32 -11.13
N GLU A 35 0.31 -7.31 -10.39
CA GLU A 35 -1.05 -7.29 -10.92
C GLU A 35 -1.90 -6.29 -10.13
N TRP A 36 -2.67 -5.50 -10.86
CA TRP A 36 -3.68 -4.61 -10.29
C TRP A 36 -5.08 -5.19 -10.43
N ARG A 37 -5.90 -4.97 -9.40
CA ARG A 37 -7.32 -5.22 -9.44
C ARG A 37 -8.08 -4.05 -8.84
N PHE A 38 -8.86 -3.37 -9.69
CA PHE A 38 -9.68 -2.24 -9.29
C PHE A 38 -11.16 -2.63 -9.32
N SER A 39 -11.93 -2.10 -8.37
CA SER A 39 -13.39 -2.15 -8.45
C SER A 39 -13.86 -1.38 -9.69
N ASP A 40 -14.83 -1.91 -10.41
CA ASP A 40 -15.43 -1.25 -11.58
C ASP A 40 -16.13 0.08 -11.22
N SER A 41 -16.49 0.27 -9.96
CA SER A 41 -17.13 1.49 -9.47
C SER A 41 -16.15 2.62 -9.15
N LEU A 42 -14.84 2.40 -9.27
CA LEU A 42 -13.82 3.42 -9.02
C LEU A 42 -13.42 4.14 -10.30
N ASP A 43 -13.43 5.46 -10.25
CA ASP A 43 -12.72 6.30 -11.20
C ASP A 43 -11.36 6.69 -10.62
N LEU A 44 -10.28 6.21 -11.25
CA LEU A 44 -8.92 6.43 -10.76
C LEU A 44 -8.46 7.87 -10.89
N THR A 45 -9.07 8.65 -11.79
CA THR A 45 -8.75 10.05 -11.97
C THR A 45 -9.47 10.96 -10.97
N GLU A 46 -10.64 10.52 -10.47
CA GLU A 46 -11.48 11.28 -9.54
C GLU A 46 -11.31 10.85 -8.08
N THR A 47 -10.78 9.64 -7.85
CA THR A 47 -10.47 9.17 -6.50
C THR A 47 -9.16 9.76 -6.02
N MET A 48 -9.21 10.50 -4.90
CA MET A 48 -8.07 11.23 -4.35
C MET A 48 -7.45 10.49 -3.16
N VAL A 49 -6.13 10.44 -3.14
CA VAL A 49 -5.35 9.80 -2.07
C VAL A 49 -4.16 10.68 -1.68
N PRO A 50 -3.59 10.50 -0.48
CA PRO A 50 -2.36 11.19 -0.12
C PRO A 50 -1.22 10.83 -1.07
N SER A 51 -0.43 11.83 -1.47
CA SER A 51 0.73 11.66 -2.35
C SER A 51 1.74 10.67 -1.76
N PHE A 52 2.28 9.77 -2.59
CA PHE A 52 3.27 8.76 -2.22
C PHE A 52 2.83 7.80 -1.11
N ILE A 53 1.55 7.46 -1.08
CA ILE A 53 1.02 6.53 -0.09
C ILE A 53 1.23 5.05 -0.47
N LEU A 54 1.22 4.74 -1.77
CA LEU A 54 1.33 3.36 -2.27
C LEU A 54 2.75 2.88 -2.47
N GLN A 55 3.62 3.70 -3.05
CA GLN A 55 4.98 3.27 -3.41
C GLN A 55 5.75 2.63 -2.24
N PRO A 56 5.76 3.20 -1.01
CA PRO A 56 6.49 2.59 0.09
C PRO A 56 5.99 1.19 0.47
N VAL A 57 4.70 0.95 0.32
CA VAL A 57 4.08 -0.36 0.63
C VAL A 57 4.44 -1.39 -0.43
N VAL A 58 4.39 -1.01 -1.69
CA VAL A 58 4.79 -1.88 -2.81
C VAL A 58 6.30 -2.15 -2.78
N GLU A 59 7.10 -1.13 -2.49
CA GLU A 59 8.54 -1.27 -2.30
C GLU A 59 8.87 -2.29 -1.20
N ASN A 60 8.17 -2.22 -0.08
CA ASN A 60 8.32 -3.20 1.00
C ASN A 60 8.00 -4.62 0.54
N ALA A 61 6.94 -4.82 -0.24
CA ALA A 61 6.57 -6.13 -0.77
C ALA A 61 7.65 -6.72 -1.68
N PHE A 62 8.24 -5.93 -2.57
CA PHE A 62 9.34 -6.38 -3.42
C PHE A 62 10.63 -6.59 -2.63
N LYS A 63 11.06 -5.61 -1.88
CA LYS A 63 12.35 -5.63 -1.19
C LYS A 63 12.43 -6.68 -0.10
N HIS A 64 11.39 -6.81 0.73
CA HIS A 64 11.38 -7.72 1.88
C HIS A 64 10.61 -9.02 1.63
N GLY A 65 9.72 -9.05 0.67
CA GLY A 65 8.90 -10.23 0.34
C GLY A 65 9.47 -11.05 -0.81
N ILE A 66 9.54 -10.47 -2.00
CA ILE A 66 9.81 -11.18 -3.26
C ILE A 66 11.31 -11.35 -3.53
N CYS A 67 12.10 -10.28 -3.40
CA CYS A 67 13.53 -10.33 -3.75
C CYS A 67 14.35 -11.33 -2.93
N PRO A 68 14.09 -11.56 -1.62
CA PRO A 68 14.77 -12.60 -0.87
C PRO A 68 14.43 -14.03 -1.30
N LYS A 69 13.35 -14.22 -2.05
CA LYS A 69 12.87 -15.51 -2.50
C LYS A 69 13.52 -15.87 -3.85
N GLU A 70 14.32 -16.94 -3.87
CA GLU A 70 15.11 -17.32 -5.05
C GLU A 70 14.26 -17.57 -6.29
N GLU A 71 13.13 -18.26 -6.15
CA GLU A 71 12.19 -18.52 -7.24
C GLU A 71 11.36 -17.30 -7.64
N GLY A 72 11.49 -16.20 -6.89
CA GLY A 72 10.72 -14.98 -7.13
C GLY A 72 9.27 -15.09 -6.69
N GLY A 73 8.43 -14.25 -7.25
CA GLY A 73 7.01 -14.21 -6.92
C GLY A 73 6.31 -12.98 -7.49
N GLY A 74 5.15 -12.68 -6.97
CA GLY A 74 4.32 -11.59 -7.43
C GLY A 74 3.68 -10.78 -6.32
N VAL A 75 3.34 -9.57 -6.67
CA VAL A 75 2.57 -8.64 -5.84
C VAL A 75 1.23 -8.38 -6.50
N ARG A 76 0.15 -8.53 -5.76
CA ARG A 76 -1.19 -8.18 -6.20
C ARG A 76 -1.70 -7.00 -5.38
N ILE A 77 -2.17 -5.97 -6.08
CA ILE A 77 -2.72 -4.78 -5.47
C ILE A 77 -4.20 -4.71 -5.81
N ARG A 78 -5.05 -4.72 -4.79
CA ARG A 78 -6.51 -4.58 -4.93
C ARG A 78 -6.95 -3.26 -4.32
N VAL A 79 -7.78 -2.53 -5.05
CA VAL A 79 -8.34 -1.26 -4.61
C VAL A 79 -9.86 -1.33 -4.70
N ASN A 80 -10.53 -1.21 -3.55
CA ASN A 80 -11.98 -1.29 -3.44
C ASN A 80 -12.53 -0.16 -2.56
N PRO A 81 -13.59 0.53 -2.98
CA PRO A 81 -14.30 1.44 -2.11
C PRO A 81 -15.19 0.66 -1.13
N LEU A 82 -15.16 1.04 0.12
CA LEU A 82 -16.10 0.60 1.16
C LEU A 82 -17.08 1.75 1.42
N ARG A 83 -18.04 1.94 0.52
CA ARG A 83 -18.89 3.15 0.46
C ARG A 83 -19.70 3.37 1.73
N GLU A 84 -20.24 2.30 2.31
CA GLU A 84 -21.00 2.38 3.56
C GLU A 84 -20.17 2.89 4.75
N LYS A 85 -18.85 2.68 4.69
CA LYS A 85 -17.88 3.11 5.73
C LYS A 85 -17.16 4.38 5.36
N HIS A 86 -17.39 4.94 4.18
CA HIS A 86 -16.66 6.07 3.61
C HIS A 86 -15.14 5.85 3.59
N LEU A 87 -14.72 4.62 3.31
CA LEU A 87 -13.31 4.21 3.27
C LEU A 87 -12.93 3.67 1.89
N LEU A 88 -11.69 3.90 1.52
CA LEU A 88 -11.01 3.22 0.44
C LEU A 88 -10.11 2.13 1.05
N CYS A 89 -10.26 0.90 0.59
CA CYS A 89 -9.45 -0.22 1.04
C CYS A 89 -8.44 -0.58 -0.06
N ILE A 90 -7.15 -0.52 0.27
CA ILE A 90 -6.07 -0.91 -0.62
C ILE A 90 -5.33 -2.08 0.00
N ARG A 91 -5.27 -3.21 -0.71
CA ARG A 91 -4.57 -4.42 -0.28
C ARG A 91 -3.37 -4.66 -1.18
N VAL A 92 -2.20 -4.73 -0.58
CA VAL A 92 -0.95 -5.12 -1.23
C VAL A 92 -0.53 -6.48 -0.70
N VAL A 93 -0.66 -7.50 -1.51
CA VAL A 93 -0.41 -8.91 -1.13
C VAL A 93 0.73 -9.45 -1.95
N ASP A 94 1.75 -9.96 -1.29
CA ASP A 94 2.85 -10.68 -1.91
C ASP A 94 2.87 -12.16 -1.51
N ASN A 95 3.42 -13.00 -2.35
CA ASN A 95 3.69 -14.41 -2.07
C ASN A 95 5.17 -14.66 -1.77
N GLY A 96 5.81 -13.69 -1.13
CA GLY A 96 7.21 -13.72 -0.76
C GLY A 96 7.53 -14.62 0.43
N VAL A 97 8.65 -14.33 1.07
CA VAL A 97 9.16 -15.15 2.20
C VAL A 97 8.33 -15.04 3.47
N GLY A 98 7.50 -14.01 3.59
CA GLY A 98 6.76 -13.75 4.82
C GLY A 98 7.63 -13.23 5.96
N ILE A 99 7.02 -13.05 7.12
CA ILE A 99 7.66 -12.50 8.32
C ILE A 99 7.48 -13.51 9.45
N GLN A 100 8.55 -13.77 10.20
CA GLN A 100 8.50 -14.65 11.38
C GLN A 100 7.60 -14.05 12.47
N PRO A 101 6.88 -14.87 13.25
CA PRO A 101 5.90 -14.39 14.23
C PRO A 101 6.45 -13.36 15.22
N GLU A 102 7.67 -13.55 15.69
CA GLU A 102 8.32 -12.64 16.65
C GLU A 102 8.62 -11.28 16.00
N GLN A 103 9.11 -11.30 14.76
CA GLN A 103 9.38 -10.08 13.98
C GLN A 103 8.08 -9.36 13.63
N LEU A 104 7.03 -10.10 13.27
CA LEU A 104 5.72 -9.54 12.97
C LEU A 104 5.12 -8.85 14.21
N GLN A 105 5.25 -9.45 15.38
CA GLN A 105 4.79 -8.85 16.63
C GLN A 105 5.54 -7.56 16.95
N GLN A 106 6.86 -7.55 16.77
CA GLN A 106 7.67 -6.34 16.93
C GLN A 106 7.28 -5.25 15.94
N LEU A 107 7.07 -5.62 14.68
CA LEU A 107 6.64 -4.69 13.63
C LEU A 107 5.27 -4.08 13.96
N ARG A 108 4.29 -4.89 14.34
CA ARG A 108 2.96 -4.42 14.76
C ARG A 108 3.01 -3.49 15.97
N GLY A 109 3.82 -3.82 16.97
CA GLY A 109 4.04 -2.96 18.13
C GLY A 109 4.63 -1.60 17.75
N ALA A 110 5.56 -1.59 16.82
CA ALA A 110 6.20 -0.38 16.34
C ALA A 110 5.31 0.48 15.44
N LEU A 111 4.36 -0.11 14.71
CA LEU A 111 3.39 0.65 13.91
C LEU A 111 2.45 1.51 14.75
N SER A 112 2.24 1.17 16.00
CA SER A 112 1.40 1.91 16.94
C SER A 112 2.15 2.92 17.81
N GLN A 113 3.48 2.96 17.74
CA GLN A 113 4.33 3.85 18.52
C GLN A 113 5.37 4.55 17.63
N PRO A 114 5.50 5.88 17.70
CA PRO A 114 6.57 6.57 17.00
C PRO A 114 7.94 6.14 17.56
N GLY A 115 8.86 5.78 16.66
CA GLY A 115 10.22 5.40 17.02
C GLY A 115 11.12 5.36 15.81
N GLU A 116 12.42 5.57 16.03
CA GLU A 116 13.42 5.43 14.97
C GLU A 116 13.66 3.95 14.68
N ARG A 117 13.22 3.50 13.51
CA ARG A 117 13.50 2.15 13.01
C ARG A 117 13.88 2.22 11.54
N TRP A 118 15.03 1.66 11.22
CA TRP A 118 15.59 1.74 9.87
C TRP A 118 15.03 0.68 8.92
N GLU A 119 14.68 -0.50 9.43
CA GLU A 119 13.99 -1.53 8.66
C GLU A 119 12.50 -1.21 8.54
N HIS A 120 11.92 -1.40 7.36
CA HIS A 120 10.51 -1.10 7.07
C HIS A 120 10.07 0.36 7.34
N ILE A 121 11.01 1.32 7.26
CA ILE A 121 10.72 2.73 7.55
C ILE A 121 9.58 3.30 6.70
N GLY A 122 9.46 2.86 5.44
CA GLY A 122 8.38 3.27 4.55
C GLY A 122 6.99 2.88 5.09
N ILE A 123 6.85 1.67 5.62
CA ILE A 123 5.60 1.19 6.24
C ILE A 123 5.28 1.97 7.52
N TYR A 124 6.26 2.24 8.37
CA TYR A 124 6.06 3.07 9.57
C TYR A 124 5.58 4.47 9.22
N ASN A 125 6.19 5.09 8.21
CA ASN A 125 5.80 6.42 7.75
C ASN A 125 4.37 6.44 7.19
N VAL A 126 3.99 5.44 6.41
CA VAL A 126 2.62 5.30 5.91
C VAL A 126 1.64 5.12 7.07
N ALA A 127 1.92 4.23 8.02
CA ALA A 127 1.06 4.02 9.18
C ALA A 127 0.88 5.31 10.01
N ALA A 128 1.96 6.07 10.20
CA ALA A 128 1.91 7.35 10.92
C ALA A 128 1.07 8.40 10.16
N ARG A 129 1.23 8.51 8.85
CA ARG A 129 0.43 9.41 8.00
C ARG A 129 -1.06 9.07 8.04
N LEU A 130 -1.40 7.77 7.98
CA LEU A 130 -2.79 7.31 8.05
C LEU A 130 -3.45 7.68 9.38
N ARG A 131 -2.75 7.53 10.51
CA ARG A 131 -3.27 7.94 11.82
C ARG A 131 -3.60 9.43 11.91
N LEU A 132 -2.88 10.26 11.16
CA LEU A 132 -3.11 11.72 11.12
C LEU A 132 -4.29 12.13 10.24
N LEU A 133 -4.77 11.25 9.34
CA LEU A 133 -5.89 11.55 8.45
C LEU A 133 -7.22 11.53 9.20
N ASP A 134 -7.55 10.41 9.80
CA ASP A 134 -8.68 10.25 10.67
C ASP A 134 -8.52 8.97 11.54
N ARG A 135 -9.42 8.77 12.50
CA ARG A 135 -9.34 7.64 13.44
C ARG A 135 -9.66 6.28 12.81
N ASN A 136 -10.31 6.25 11.63
CA ASN A 136 -10.65 5.02 10.91
C ASN A 136 -9.58 4.64 9.88
N SER A 137 -8.69 5.58 9.57
CA SER A 137 -7.56 5.35 8.67
C SER A 137 -6.44 4.61 9.39
N ARG A 138 -5.99 3.52 8.81
CA ARG A 138 -4.99 2.64 9.44
C ARG A 138 -4.30 1.72 8.45
N LEU A 139 -3.17 1.21 8.85
CA LEU A 139 -2.45 0.14 8.18
C LEU A 139 -2.55 -1.13 9.02
N VAL A 140 -2.93 -2.23 8.37
CA VAL A 140 -2.97 -3.57 8.96
C VAL A 140 -2.01 -4.46 8.22
N ILE A 141 -1.20 -5.24 8.93
CA ILE A 141 -0.27 -6.19 8.33
C ILE A 141 -0.55 -7.61 8.84
N ARG A 142 -0.59 -8.55 7.89
CA ARG A 142 -0.69 -9.99 8.15
C ARG A 142 0.37 -10.71 7.36
N SER A 143 1.01 -11.69 7.96
CA SER A 143 2.07 -12.45 7.32
C SER A 143 2.19 -13.85 7.89
N HIS A 144 2.62 -14.77 7.03
CA HIS A 144 2.99 -16.13 7.41
C HIS A 144 4.32 -16.49 6.75
N PRO A 145 5.28 -17.03 7.51
CA PRO A 145 6.54 -17.52 6.96
C PRO A 145 6.32 -18.50 5.80
N GLY A 146 7.02 -18.28 4.70
CA GLY A 146 6.92 -19.13 3.51
C GLY A 146 5.68 -18.93 2.66
N ARG A 147 4.71 -18.10 3.07
CA ARG A 147 3.48 -17.84 2.33
C ARG A 147 3.38 -16.42 1.78
N GLY A 148 3.95 -15.46 2.48
CA GLY A 148 3.95 -14.06 2.09
C GLY A 148 3.31 -13.11 3.09
N THR A 149 3.06 -11.89 2.64
CA THR A 149 2.59 -10.79 3.47
C THR A 149 1.44 -10.06 2.80
N ALA A 150 0.46 -9.64 3.58
CA ALA A 150 -0.61 -8.75 3.17
C ALA A 150 -0.54 -7.47 4.01
N VAL A 151 -0.42 -6.33 3.33
CA VAL A 151 -0.53 -5.00 3.93
C VAL A 151 -1.82 -4.37 3.43
N VAL A 152 -2.69 -3.97 4.35
CA VAL A 152 -3.98 -3.38 4.04
C VAL A 152 -4.01 -1.94 4.55
N LEU A 153 -4.32 -1.01 3.65
CA LEU A 153 -4.52 0.40 3.96
C LEU A 153 -6.01 0.71 3.94
N TYR A 154 -6.48 1.38 4.99
CA TYR A 154 -7.79 1.99 5.03
C TYR A 154 -7.62 3.50 5.03
N LEU A 155 -8.18 4.16 4.03
CA LEU A 155 -8.10 5.60 3.78
C LEU A 155 -9.50 6.18 3.75
N PRO A 156 -9.68 7.50 3.98
CA PRO A 156 -10.94 8.13 3.63
C PRO A 156 -11.21 7.98 2.13
N LEU A 157 -12.44 7.64 1.77
CA LEU A 157 -12.88 7.65 0.38
C LEU A 157 -13.18 9.10 -0.01
N VAL A 158 -12.33 9.67 -0.85
CA VAL A 158 -12.45 11.03 -1.38
C VAL A 158 -12.57 10.94 -2.88
N GLU A 159 -13.72 11.32 -3.41
CA GLU A 159 -13.99 11.36 -4.85
C GLU A 159 -14.32 12.81 -5.21
N ASN A 160 -13.67 13.33 -6.25
CA ASN A 160 -14.08 14.61 -6.81
C ASN A 160 -15.43 14.40 -7.52
N GLU A 161 -16.46 15.11 -7.07
CA GLU A 161 -17.70 15.17 -7.82
C GLU A 161 -17.45 16.05 -9.06
N GLU A 162 -17.77 15.52 -10.26
CA GLU A 162 -17.88 16.40 -11.42
C GLU A 162 -19.02 17.37 -11.10
N GLU A 163 -18.68 18.66 -10.94
CA GLU A 163 -19.68 19.71 -10.99
C GLU A 163 -20.28 19.66 -12.40
N PHE A 164 -21.43 19.01 -12.53
CA PHE A 164 -22.27 19.22 -13.71
C PHE A 164 -22.74 20.68 -13.65
N GLU A 165 -22.04 21.55 -14.35
CA GLU A 165 -22.58 22.85 -14.68
C GLU A 165 -23.82 22.64 -15.54
N GLU A 166 -25.00 23.00 -15.00
CA GLU A 166 -26.24 23.10 -15.75
C GLU A 166 -26.22 24.28 -16.73
#